data_c0b895812f8ffec229ca6b2e2d32168e
#
_entry.id   c0b895812f8ffec229ca6b2e2d32168e
#
_cell.length_a   1.000
_cell.length_b   1.000
_cell.length_c   1.000
_cell.angle_alpha   90.00
_cell.angle_beta   90.00
_cell.angle_gamma   90.00
#
_symmetry.space_group_name_H-M   'P 1'
#
loop_
_entity.id
_entity.type
_entity.pdbx_description
1 polymer ?
#
loop_
_entity_poly.entity_id
_entity_poly.type
_entity_poly.pdbx_seq_one_letter_code
_entity_poly.pdbx_strand_id
1 'polypeptide(L)'
;MKQGRCAFPDNAGMRSNLLLFDLTPRRVRSLSALLLALLLAACQTTPPLLPTSAANQPTPAAVLAPPQPPAQVLPPPKPPRIGLALGGGAARGFAHIGVIQVLEEAGIKPDLVVGTSAGSLVAAMYAAGKTGQEMGLLAQTMDEGGITDWAFPTRGLMRGEALARYVREQTGGRTIEQMKLPLGIVATDLDSGTAILFQRGDTGSAVRASSAVPAVFQPVRIGTREYVDGGLVSPVPVRFARQMGAELVIAIDISSPPDGNNTGDVMKMLMQTFAIMGKSINQFELRDADVVLRPVLVGVASADFTARLKALAAGREVALRQLPELRARIAVMTLRGARPD
;
A
#
# COMPACT_ATOMS: atom_id res chain seq x y z
N MET A 1 31.62 50.69 -18.14
CA MET A 1 30.89 51.32 -19.27
C MET A 1 29.88 50.33 -19.82
N LYS A 2 28.63 50.75 -19.92
CA LYS A 2 27.44 50.19 -20.58
C LYS A 2 26.81 48.91 -19.99
N GLN A 3 25.78 49.16 -19.19
CA GLN A 3 24.67 48.31 -18.84
C GLN A 3 23.79 48.09 -20.08
N GLY A 4 23.43 46.82 -20.34
CA GLY A 4 22.38 46.42 -21.30
C GLY A 4 21.18 45.88 -20.55
N ARG A 5 20.09 46.65 -20.42
CA ARG A 5 18.78 46.22 -19.95
C ARG A 5 18.07 45.57 -21.13
N CYS A 6 17.64 44.31 -21.01
CA CYS A 6 16.64 43.73 -21.90
C CYS A 6 15.26 43.93 -21.26
N ALA A 7 14.42 44.71 -21.99
CA ALA A 7 13.01 44.90 -21.68
C ALA A 7 12.18 43.76 -22.27
N PHE A 8 11.23 43.24 -21.51
CA PHE A 8 10.16 42.36 -21.99
C PHE A 8 8.97 43.21 -22.45
N PRO A 9 8.31 42.88 -23.56
CA PRO A 9 7.11 43.58 -23.99
C PRO A 9 5.88 43.13 -23.22
N ASP A 10 5.08 44.11 -22.77
CA ASP A 10 3.72 43.98 -22.28
C ASP A 10 2.81 43.39 -23.37
N ASN A 11 2.05 42.36 -23.03
CA ASN A 11 0.97 41.90 -23.89
C ASN A 11 -0.36 42.13 -23.16
N ALA A 12 -0.98 43.23 -23.48
CA ALA A 12 -2.34 43.58 -23.08
C ALA A 12 -3.36 42.85 -23.95
N GLY A 13 -4.37 42.33 -23.32
CA GLY A 13 -5.68 42.14 -23.94
C GLY A 13 -6.10 40.70 -24.29
N MET A 14 -6.70 40.03 -23.34
CA MET A 14 -7.79 39.07 -23.68
C MET A 14 -8.82 39.04 -22.55
N ARG A 15 -9.88 39.84 -22.75
CA ARG A 15 -11.08 39.81 -21.91
C ARG A 15 -11.86 38.55 -22.26
N SER A 16 -11.92 37.59 -21.37
CA SER A 16 -12.83 36.46 -21.43
C SER A 16 -14.09 36.81 -20.64
N ASN A 17 -15.22 36.93 -21.34
CA ASN A 17 -16.54 37.08 -20.77
C ASN A 17 -16.94 35.78 -20.02
N LEU A 18 -16.91 35.79 -18.70
CA LEU A 18 -17.58 34.79 -17.87
C LEU A 18 -19.03 35.27 -17.66
N LEU A 19 -19.96 34.55 -18.27
CA LEU A 19 -21.39 34.65 -17.94
C LEU A 19 -21.63 33.98 -16.59
N LEU A 20 -21.76 34.79 -15.56
CA LEU A 20 -22.24 34.40 -14.24
C LEU A 20 -23.76 34.16 -14.33
N PHE A 21 -24.18 32.91 -14.25
CA PHE A 21 -25.58 32.56 -13.99
C PHE A 21 -25.87 32.80 -12.49
N ASP A 22 -26.55 33.91 -12.23
CA ASP A 22 -27.06 34.29 -10.90
C ASP A 22 -28.31 33.46 -10.57
N LEU A 23 -28.16 32.42 -9.76
CA LEU A 23 -29.25 31.61 -9.22
C LEU A 23 -29.76 32.21 -7.91
N THR A 24 -30.71 33.12 -7.99
CA THR A 24 -31.36 33.67 -6.80
C THR A 24 -32.21 32.62 -6.05
N PRO A 25 -32.18 32.59 -4.70
CA PRO A 25 -32.78 31.55 -3.86
C PRO A 25 -34.31 31.57 -3.73
N ARG A 26 -35.02 32.32 -4.59
CA ARG A 26 -36.48 32.48 -4.52
C ARG A 26 -37.28 31.43 -5.28
N ARG A 27 -36.71 30.64 -6.18
CA ARG A 27 -37.46 29.64 -6.99
C ARG A 27 -37.45 28.21 -6.42
N VAL A 28 -36.67 27.92 -5.41
CA VAL A 28 -36.60 26.56 -4.79
C VAL A 28 -37.70 26.36 -3.73
N ARG A 29 -38.27 27.45 -3.18
CA ARG A 29 -39.33 27.35 -2.14
C ARG A 29 -40.75 27.04 -2.67
N SER A 30 -40.98 27.18 -3.97
CA SER A 30 -42.31 26.97 -4.55
C SER A 30 -42.61 25.53 -4.97
N LEU A 31 -41.56 24.70 -5.22
CA LEU A 31 -41.76 23.28 -5.59
C LEU A 31 -41.93 22.34 -4.38
N SER A 32 -41.42 22.72 -3.22
CA SER A 32 -41.54 21.90 -2.00
C SER A 32 -42.91 22.02 -1.34
N ALA A 33 -43.63 23.11 -1.57
CA ALA A 33 -44.98 23.32 -1.03
C ALA A 33 -46.09 22.57 -1.81
N LEU A 34 -45.86 22.30 -3.11
CA LEU A 34 -46.83 21.57 -3.94
C LEU A 34 -46.80 20.05 -3.74
N LEU A 35 -45.66 19.49 -3.34
CA LEU A 35 -45.54 18.04 -3.05
C LEU A 35 -46.09 17.65 -1.67
N LEU A 36 -46.17 18.59 -0.73
CA LEU A 36 -46.70 18.31 0.62
C LEU A 36 -48.23 18.38 0.68
N ALA A 37 -48.87 19.08 -0.26
CA ALA A 37 -50.35 19.19 -0.35
C ALA A 37 -51.02 17.98 -0.99
N LEU A 38 -50.30 17.15 -1.72
CA LEU A 38 -50.84 15.94 -2.40
C LEU A 38 -50.82 14.68 -1.54
N LEU A 39 -50.20 14.71 -0.37
CA LEU A 39 -50.09 13.56 0.55
C LEU A 39 -51.12 13.57 1.69
N LEU A 40 -52.00 14.60 1.79
CA LEU A 40 -52.97 14.75 2.89
C LEU A 40 -54.43 14.50 2.47
N ALA A 41 -54.72 14.07 1.22
CA ALA A 41 -56.08 13.90 0.71
C ALA A 41 -56.56 12.43 0.63
N ALA A 42 -55.87 11.47 1.25
CA ALA A 42 -56.22 10.05 1.13
C ALA A 42 -56.60 9.38 2.47
N CYS A 43 -57.36 10.06 3.31
CA CYS A 43 -57.97 9.42 4.48
C CYS A 43 -59.31 10.08 4.74
N GLN A 44 -60.40 9.52 4.15
CA GLN A 44 -61.77 9.50 4.71
C GLN A 44 -62.68 8.79 3.75
N THR A 45 -63.14 7.60 4.10
CA THR A 45 -64.56 7.21 4.18
C THR A 45 -64.62 5.69 4.37
N THR A 46 -64.88 5.25 5.56
CA THR A 46 -65.41 3.92 5.85
C THR A 46 -66.92 4.08 6.18
N PRO A 47 -67.85 3.40 5.50
CA PRO A 47 -69.21 3.33 5.92
C PRO A 47 -69.41 2.33 7.08
N PRO A 48 -70.43 2.55 7.97
CA PRO A 48 -70.67 1.67 9.11
C PRO A 48 -71.34 0.38 8.65
N LEU A 49 -70.78 -0.76 9.05
CA LEU A 49 -71.42 -2.07 8.86
C LEU A 49 -72.42 -2.35 9.97
N LEU A 50 -73.61 -2.69 9.60
CA LEU A 50 -74.66 -3.21 10.47
C LEU A 50 -74.34 -4.62 10.99
N PRO A 51 -74.80 -5.01 12.19
CA PRO A 51 -74.49 -6.33 12.76
C PRO A 51 -75.33 -7.38 12.08
N THR A 52 -74.75 -8.31 11.38
CA THR A 52 -75.38 -9.51 10.86
C THR A 52 -75.19 -10.68 11.85
N SER A 53 -76.28 -11.30 12.15
CA SER A 53 -76.51 -12.45 13.02
C SER A 53 -75.48 -13.56 12.92
N ALA A 54 -75.12 -14.09 14.09
CA ALA A 54 -74.27 -15.26 14.26
C ALA A 54 -74.89 -16.51 13.63
N ALA A 55 -74.27 -17.06 12.60
CA ALA A 55 -74.60 -18.39 12.09
C ALA A 55 -73.27 -19.18 12.00
N ASN A 56 -73.21 -20.31 12.66
CA ASN A 56 -72.20 -21.37 12.70
C ASN A 56 -71.11 -21.29 11.64
N GLN A 57 -69.91 -20.83 12.06
CA GLN A 57 -68.71 -21.05 11.28
C GLN A 57 -68.06 -22.34 11.71
N PRO A 58 -67.72 -23.25 10.78
CA PRO A 58 -66.87 -24.41 11.10
C PRO A 58 -65.47 -23.91 11.49
N THR A 59 -64.93 -24.48 12.55
CA THR A 59 -63.57 -24.25 13.04
C THR A 59 -62.58 -24.34 11.89
N PRO A 60 -61.74 -23.31 11.62
CA PRO A 60 -60.73 -23.41 10.58
C PRO A 60 -59.73 -24.53 10.96
N ALA A 61 -59.60 -25.51 10.08
CA ALA A 61 -58.57 -26.51 10.18
C ALA A 61 -57.22 -25.77 10.29
N ALA A 62 -56.41 -26.13 11.29
CA ALA A 62 -55.06 -25.59 11.49
C ALA A 62 -54.28 -25.78 10.19
N VAL A 63 -54.08 -24.72 9.44
CA VAL A 63 -53.18 -24.68 8.30
C VAL A 63 -51.77 -24.88 8.88
N LEU A 64 -51.23 -26.07 8.78
CA LEU A 64 -49.85 -26.37 9.11
C LEU A 64 -48.99 -25.43 8.27
N ALA A 65 -48.26 -24.55 8.96
CA ALA A 65 -47.27 -23.67 8.29
C ALA A 65 -46.34 -24.56 7.45
N PRO A 66 -46.04 -24.12 6.20
CA PRO A 66 -45.09 -24.89 5.38
C PRO A 66 -43.78 -25.10 6.14
N PRO A 67 -43.13 -26.26 5.99
CA PRO A 67 -41.88 -26.56 6.68
C PRO A 67 -40.89 -25.47 6.32
N GLN A 68 -40.32 -24.85 7.35
CA GLN A 68 -39.23 -23.87 7.15
C GLN A 68 -38.08 -24.58 6.43
N PRO A 69 -37.53 -23.96 5.38
CA PRO A 69 -36.33 -24.53 4.76
C PRO A 69 -35.26 -24.74 5.81
N PRO A 70 -34.49 -25.82 5.71
CA PRO A 70 -33.43 -26.10 6.67
C PRO A 70 -32.52 -24.89 6.77
N ALA A 71 -32.23 -24.50 8.02
CA ALA A 71 -31.31 -23.37 8.27
C ALA A 71 -29.99 -23.64 7.51
N GLN A 72 -29.66 -22.75 6.59
CA GLN A 72 -28.38 -22.84 5.88
C GLN A 72 -27.27 -22.73 6.91
N VAL A 73 -26.51 -23.83 7.07
CA VAL A 73 -25.29 -23.84 7.89
C VAL A 73 -24.28 -22.96 7.16
N LEU A 74 -24.10 -21.74 7.65
CA LEU A 74 -23.09 -20.84 7.12
C LEU A 74 -21.70 -21.48 7.24
N PRO A 75 -20.84 -21.37 6.21
CA PRO A 75 -19.47 -21.84 6.33
C PRO A 75 -18.78 -21.14 7.50
N PRO A 76 -17.84 -21.81 8.19
CA PRO A 76 -17.11 -21.19 9.29
C PRO A 76 -16.38 -19.92 8.81
N PRO A 77 -16.31 -18.88 9.66
CA PRO A 77 -15.62 -17.63 9.33
C PRO A 77 -14.17 -17.91 8.92
N LYS A 78 -13.78 -17.47 7.73
CA LYS A 78 -12.41 -17.60 7.24
C LYS A 78 -11.66 -16.27 7.42
N PRO A 79 -10.47 -16.24 8.07
CA PRO A 79 -9.66 -15.05 8.13
C PRO A 79 -9.29 -14.53 6.73
N PRO A 80 -9.19 -13.20 6.53
CA PRO A 80 -8.77 -12.65 5.27
C PRO A 80 -7.33 -13.05 4.94
N ARG A 81 -7.02 -13.20 3.66
CA ARG A 81 -5.65 -13.40 3.19
C ARG A 81 -4.85 -12.12 3.35
N ILE A 82 -3.86 -12.13 4.25
CA ILE A 82 -3.08 -10.95 4.64
C ILE A 82 -1.85 -10.80 3.75
N GLY A 83 -1.69 -9.64 3.11
CA GLY A 83 -0.50 -9.25 2.37
C GLY A 83 0.29 -8.15 3.06
N LEU A 84 1.63 -8.30 3.13
CA LEU A 84 2.52 -7.21 3.51
C LEU A 84 3.04 -6.50 2.26
N ALA A 85 2.93 -5.16 2.22
CA ALA A 85 3.56 -4.31 1.23
C ALA A 85 4.68 -3.50 1.89
N LEU A 86 5.94 -3.88 1.62
CA LEU A 86 7.13 -3.29 2.21
C LEU A 86 7.72 -2.23 1.28
N GLY A 87 7.69 -0.97 1.69
CA GLY A 87 8.15 0.15 0.89
C GLY A 87 9.67 0.27 0.80
N GLY A 88 10.12 1.04 -0.21
CA GLY A 88 11.52 1.43 -0.39
C GLY A 88 11.95 2.55 0.56
N GLY A 89 13.27 2.64 0.84
CA GLY A 89 13.80 3.68 1.74
C GLY A 89 15.24 3.46 2.21
N ALA A 90 16.01 2.63 1.52
CA ALA A 90 17.42 2.29 1.81
C ALA A 90 17.63 1.88 3.28
N ALA A 91 18.52 2.51 4.06
CA ALA A 91 18.80 2.18 5.46
C ALA A 91 17.56 2.24 6.39
N ARG A 92 16.52 2.97 6.00
CA ARG A 92 15.24 3.02 6.74
C ARG A 92 14.49 1.68 6.70
N GLY A 93 14.87 0.76 5.80
CA GLY A 93 14.33 -0.60 5.66
C GLY A 93 14.41 -1.45 6.92
N PHE A 94 15.31 -1.16 7.85
CA PHE A 94 15.37 -1.85 9.15
C PHE A 94 14.08 -1.70 9.97
N ALA A 95 13.27 -0.67 9.71
CA ALA A 95 11.97 -0.51 10.36
C ALA A 95 10.98 -1.62 9.99
N HIS A 96 11.06 -2.19 8.78
CA HIS A 96 10.24 -3.33 8.39
C HIS A 96 10.44 -4.53 9.31
N ILE A 97 11.70 -4.76 9.73
CA ILE A 97 12.06 -5.86 10.64
C ILE A 97 11.34 -5.68 11.98
N GLY A 98 11.35 -4.45 12.52
CA GLY A 98 10.66 -4.14 13.76
C GLY A 98 9.14 -4.34 13.69
N VAL A 99 8.53 -3.99 12.55
CA VAL A 99 7.11 -4.27 12.31
C VAL A 99 6.85 -5.78 12.26
N ILE A 100 7.64 -6.55 11.51
CA ILE A 100 7.49 -8.00 11.39
C ILE A 100 7.59 -8.67 12.76
N GLN A 101 8.54 -8.27 13.61
CA GLN A 101 8.67 -8.78 14.99
C GLN A 101 7.34 -8.65 15.76
N VAL A 102 6.72 -7.47 15.73
CA VAL A 102 5.47 -7.23 16.46
C VAL A 102 4.30 -8.02 15.86
N LEU A 103 4.24 -8.16 14.54
CA LEU A 103 3.20 -8.99 13.91
C LEU A 103 3.34 -10.46 14.33
N GLU A 104 4.56 -11.01 14.35
CA GLU A 104 4.85 -12.37 14.81
C GLU A 104 4.50 -12.55 16.29
N GLU A 105 4.92 -11.63 17.17
CA GLU A 105 4.59 -11.62 18.61
C GLU A 105 3.08 -11.57 18.85
N ALA A 106 2.34 -10.88 17.96
CA ALA A 106 0.89 -10.77 18.04
C ALA A 106 0.13 -11.96 17.42
N GLY A 107 0.86 -12.94 16.83
CA GLY A 107 0.28 -14.10 16.15
C GLY A 107 -0.32 -13.76 14.77
N ILE A 108 -0.03 -12.58 14.21
CA ILE A 108 -0.49 -12.17 12.89
C ILE A 108 0.51 -12.67 11.85
N LYS A 109 0.07 -13.64 11.04
CA LYS A 109 0.89 -14.26 10.00
C LYS A 109 0.44 -13.79 8.62
N PRO A 110 1.29 -13.07 7.87
CA PRO A 110 1.00 -12.75 6.48
C PRO A 110 0.96 -14.00 5.59
N ASP A 111 0.08 -13.98 4.59
CA ASP A 111 -0.05 -15.04 3.58
C ASP A 111 0.80 -14.77 2.33
N LEU A 112 1.26 -13.53 2.16
CA LEU A 112 2.16 -13.11 1.09
C LEU A 112 2.90 -11.83 1.47
N VAL A 113 4.03 -11.59 0.80
CA VAL A 113 4.81 -10.35 0.98
C VAL A 113 5.26 -9.80 -0.36
N VAL A 114 5.16 -8.48 -0.52
CA VAL A 114 5.68 -7.77 -1.68
C VAL A 114 6.59 -6.64 -1.22
N GLY A 115 7.72 -6.46 -1.88
CA GLY A 115 8.68 -5.44 -1.50
C GLY A 115 9.20 -4.63 -2.69
N THR A 116 9.55 -3.38 -2.41
CA THR A 116 10.25 -2.47 -3.31
C THR A 116 11.57 -2.04 -2.68
N SER A 117 12.67 -2.05 -3.44
CA SER A 117 13.99 -1.59 -2.99
C SER A 117 14.40 -2.25 -1.66
N ALA A 118 14.74 -1.49 -0.62
CA ALA A 118 15.05 -2.05 0.71
C ALA A 118 13.94 -2.97 1.24
N GLY A 119 12.67 -2.68 0.94
CA GLY A 119 11.55 -3.55 1.28
C GLY A 119 11.61 -4.90 0.56
N SER A 120 12.17 -4.97 -0.65
CA SER A 120 12.32 -6.24 -1.38
C SER A 120 13.37 -7.16 -0.75
N LEU A 121 14.44 -6.59 -0.18
CA LEU A 121 15.44 -7.33 0.58
C LEU A 121 14.82 -7.98 1.83
N VAL A 122 14.09 -7.19 2.64
CA VAL A 122 13.43 -7.69 3.84
C VAL A 122 12.34 -8.71 3.47
N ALA A 123 11.56 -8.44 2.41
CA ALA A 123 10.55 -9.37 1.90
C ALA A 123 11.15 -10.72 1.48
N ALA A 124 12.29 -10.71 0.78
CA ALA A 124 12.97 -11.92 0.34
C ALA A 124 13.47 -12.76 1.53
N MET A 125 14.07 -12.13 2.53
CA MET A 125 14.54 -12.83 3.74
C MET A 125 13.37 -13.41 4.54
N TYR A 126 12.29 -12.63 4.69
CA TYR A 126 11.08 -13.08 5.38
C TYR A 126 10.40 -14.24 4.64
N ALA A 127 10.25 -14.11 3.31
CA ALA A 127 9.66 -15.16 2.47
C ALA A 127 10.50 -16.45 2.46
N ALA A 128 11.82 -16.36 2.61
CA ALA A 128 12.70 -17.52 2.77
C ALA A 128 12.49 -18.25 4.11
N GLY A 129 11.79 -17.61 5.07
CA GLY A 129 11.42 -18.16 6.37
C GLY A 129 12.28 -17.68 7.52
N LYS A 130 13.03 -16.58 7.36
CA LYS A 130 13.68 -15.91 8.49
C LYS A 130 12.62 -15.16 9.31
N THR A 131 12.69 -15.31 10.62
CA THR A 131 11.85 -14.57 11.56
C THR A 131 12.31 -13.13 11.71
N GLY A 132 11.42 -12.26 12.20
CA GLY A 132 11.77 -10.89 12.57
C GLY A 132 12.90 -10.82 13.59
N GLN A 133 13.00 -11.78 14.49
CA GLN A 133 14.08 -11.86 15.45
C GLN A 133 15.43 -12.20 14.77
N GLU A 134 15.48 -13.22 13.91
CA GLU A 134 16.68 -13.60 13.17
C GLU A 134 17.16 -12.45 12.27
N MET A 135 16.23 -11.77 11.57
CA MET A 135 16.56 -10.59 10.78
C MET A 135 17.09 -9.43 11.64
N GLY A 136 16.56 -9.26 12.85
CA GLY A 136 17.05 -8.27 13.81
C GLY A 136 18.48 -8.54 14.27
N LEU A 137 18.84 -9.79 14.50
CA LEU A 137 20.22 -10.20 14.82
C LEU A 137 21.16 -9.97 13.63
N LEU A 138 20.75 -10.35 12.42
CA LEU A 138 21.51 -10.07 11.20
C LEU A 138 21.73 -8.58 11.00
N ALA A 139 20.71 -7.75 11.27
CA ALA A 139 20.85 -6.30 11.18
C ALA A 139 21.92 -5.74 12.12
N GLN A 140 22.10 -6.31 13.32
CA GLN A 140 23.12 -5.87 14.29
C GLN A 140 24.54 -6.17 13.81
N THR A 141 24.74 -7.30 13.14
CA THR A 141 26.06 -7.79 12.69
C THR A 141 26.36 -7.48 11.23
N MET A 142 25.43 -6.84 10.50
CA MET A 142 25.59 -6.56 9.08
C MET A 142 26.78 -5.62 8.83
N ASP A 143 27.71 -6.06 8.01
CA ASP A 143 28.79 -5.25 7.46
C ASP A 143 28.30 -4.52 6.20
N GLU A 144 28.33 -3.20 6.21
CA GLU A 144 27.93 -2.37 5.07
C GLU A 144 28.87 -2.57 3.87
N GLY A 145 30.17 -2.84 4.12
CA GLY A 145 31.15 -3.16 3.09
C GLY A 145 30.78 -4.43 2.32
N GLY A 146 30.13 -5.39 2.97
CA GLY A 146 29.73 -6.66 2.36
C GLY A 146 28.60 -6.56 1.32
N ILE A 147 27.86 -5.45 1.30
CA ILE A 147 26.75 -5.22 0.34
C ILE A 147 27.06 -4.11 -0.68
N THR A 148 28.24 -3.49 -0.63
CA THR A 148 28.68 -2.43 -1.53
C THR A 148 29.79 -2.92 -2.45
N ASP A 149 29.68 -2.62 -3.74
CA ASP A 149 30.70 -2.92 -4.73
C ASP A 149 30.84 -1.75 -5.72
N TRP A 150 31.93 -1.02 -5.57
CA TRP A 150 32.22 0.15 -6.41
C TRP A 150 32.49 -0.25 -7.86
N ALA A 151 31.98 0.57 -8.79
CA ALA A 151 32.18 0.41 -10.22
C ALA A 151 32.87 1.65 -10.82
N PHE A 152 33.46 1.50 -12.01
CA PHE A 152 33.80 2.66 -12.81
C PHE A 152 32.52 3.47 -13.08
N PRO A 153 32.52 4.80 -12.85
CA PRO A 153 31.31 5.63 -12.97
C PRO A 153 30.92 5.78 -14.43
N THR A 154 30.02 4.90 -14.89
CA THR A 154 29.38 5.01 -16.20
C THR A 154 27.91 5.38 -16.05
N ARG A 155 27.07 4.39 -15.69
CA ARG A 155 25.61 4.55 -15.48
C ARG A 155 25.21 4.42 -14.02
N GLY A 156 26.19 4.29 -13.10
CA GLY A 156 26.01 4.18 -11.66
C GLY A 156 27.37 3.97 -10.98
N LEU A 157 27.45 4.33 -9.70
CA LEU A 157 28.66 4.25 -8.88
C LEU A 157 28.93 2.83 -8.34
N MET A 158 27.87 2.01 -8.18
CA MET A 158 27.93 0.66 -7.63
C MET A 158 27.32 -0.35 -8.60
N ARG A 159 27.87 -1.57 -8.64
CA ARG A 159 27.33 -2.66 -9.49
C ARG A 159 26.09 -3.31 -8.88
N GLY A 160 26.05 -3.44 -7.55
CA GLY A 160 25.01 -4.12 -6.81
C GLY A 160 25.10 -5.66 -6.81
N GLU A 161 26.20 -6.24 -7.33
CA GLU A 161 26.41 -7.69 -7.31
C GLU A 161 26.66 -8.21 -5.89
N ALA A 162 27.27 -7.39 -5.03
CA ALA A 162 27.44 -7.73 -3.63
C ALA A 162 26.10 -7.90 -2.92
N LEU A 163 25.14 -7.01 -3.17
CA LEU A 163 23.77 -7.15 -2.68
C LEU A 163 23.10 -8.44 -3.19
N ALA A 164 23.25 -8.74 -4.48
CA ALA A 164 22.66 -9.96 -5.04
C ALA A 164 23.25 -11.23 -4.42
N ARG A 165 24.59 -11.27 -4.18
CA ARG A 165 25.23 -12.39 -3.46
C ARG A 165 24.69 -12.51 -2.03
N TYR A 166 24.66 -11.41 -1.30
CA TYR A 166 24.12 -11.38 0.06
C TYR A 166 22.68 -11.95 0.12
N VAL A 167 21.82 -11.52 -0.80
CA VAL A 167 20.45 -12.04 -0.87
C VAL A 167 20.42 -13.54 -1.11
N ARG A 168 21.20 -14.06 -2.08
CA ARG A 168 21.29 -15.51 -2.34
C ARG A 168 21.75 -16.29 -1.11
N GLU A 169 22.75 -15.80 -0.39
CA GLU A 169 23.22 -16.41 0.86
C GLU A 169 22.12 -16.41 1.93
N GLN A 170 21.48 -15.27 2.16
CA GLN A 170 20.45 -15.14 3.20
C GLN A 170 19.16 -15.92 2.88
N THR A 171 18.88 -16.19 1.61
CA THR A 171 17.72 -16.97 1.16
C THR A 171 18.03 -18.44 0.88
N GLY A 172 19.29 -18.87 1.08
CA GLY A 172 19.76 -20.23 0.79
C GLY A 172 19.70 -20.57 -0.70
N GLY A 173 19.94 -19.60 -1.57
CA GLY A 173 19.95 -19.78 -3.04
C GLY A 173 18.58 -20.03 -3.67
N ARG A 174 17.47 -19.89 -2.92
CA ARG A 174 16.13 -20.14 -3.46
C ARG A 174 15.74 -19.09 -4.51
N THR A 175 15.07 -19.55 -5.55
CA THR A 175 14.36 -18.70 -6.49
C THR A 175 13.06 -18.17 -5.85
N ILE A 176 12.46 -17.13 -6.43
CA ILE A 176 11.28 -16.46 -5.87
C ILE A 176 10.11 -17.44 -5.70
N GLU A 177 9.88 -18.31 -6.68
CA GLU A 177 8.81 -19.33 -6.65
C GLU A 177 9.07 -20.49 -5.67
N GLN A 178 10.30 -20.60 -5.15
CA GLN A 178 10.69 -21.61 -4.15
C GLN A 178 10.61 -21.10 -2.70
N MET A 179 10.18 -19.86 -2.51
CA MET A 179 10.07 -19.27 -1.19
C MET A 179 8.96 -19.95 -0.37
N LYS A 180 9.12 -19.97 0.95
CA LYS A 180 8.13 -20.54 1.87
C LYS A 180 6.82 -19.72 1.90
N LEU A 181 6.94 -18.41 1.69
CA LEU A 181 5.83 -17.47 1.58
C LEU A 181 5.82 -16.88 0.17
N PRO A 182 4.65 -16.78 -0.50
CA PRO A 182 4.54 -16.10 -1.78
C PRO A 182 5.20 -14.73 -1.76
N LEU A 183 6.20 -14.53 -2.62
CA LEU A 183 7.04 -13.34 -2.70
C LEU A 183 6.79 -12.59 -4.00
N GLY A 184 6.61 -11.26 -3.90
CA GLY A 184 6.65 -10.33 -5.00
C GLY A 184 7.78 -9.31 -4.83
N ILE A 185 8.53 -9.05 -5.91
CA ILE A 185 9.59 -8.04 -5.93
C ILE A 185 9.27 -7.07 -7.06
N VAL A 186 9.17 -5.77 -6.74
CA VAL A 186 8.81 -4.74 -7.72
C VAL A 186 10.04 -4.00 -8.21
N ALA A 187 10.22 -3.91 -9.52
CA ALA A 187 11.21 -3.08 -10.18
C ALA A 187 10.58 -2.25 -11.30
N THR A 188 11.35 -1.34 -11.87
CA THR A 188 10.93 -0.52 -13.02
C THR A 188 11.68 -1.00 -14.27
N ASP A 189 10.96 -1.33 -15.33
CA ASP A 189 11.55 -1.53 -16.66
C ASP A 189 12.06 -0.17 -17.17
N LEU A 190 13.36 -0.09 -17.43
CA LEU A 190 14.02 1.19 -17.72
C LEU A 190 13.58 1.78 -19.07
N ASP A 191 13.25 0.95 -20.04
CA ASP A 191 12.89 1.40 -21.39
C ASP A 191 11.44 1.91 -21.46
N SER A 192 10.52 1.18 -20.81
CA SER A 192 9.09 1.49 -20.88
C SER A 192 8.56 2.32 -19.71
N GLY A 193 9.30 2.42 -18.58
CA GLY A 193 8.80 3.00 -17.33
C GLY A 193 7.73 2.14 -16.66
N THR A 194 7.50 0.91 -17.11
CA THR A 194 6.46 0.04 -16.56
C THR A 194 6.93 -0.62 -15.28
N ALA A 195 6.03 -0.69 -14.29
CA ALA A 195 6.29 -1.47 -13.08
C ALA A 195 6.23 -2.97 -13.39
N ILE A 196 7.25 -3.70 -12.97
CA ILE A 196 7.35 -5.15 -13.15
C ILE A 196 7.30 -5.82 -11.78
N LEU A 197 6.42 -6.80 -11.64
CA LEU A 197 6.33 -7.68 -10.47
C LEU A 197 7.04 -8.99 -10.78
N PHE A 198 8.21 -9.20 -10.19
CA PHE A 198 8.90 -10.49 -10.23
C PHE A 198 8.28 -11.44 -9.21
N GLN A 199 7.75 -12.56 -9.67
CA GLN A 199 7.22 -13.66 -8.87
C GLN A 199 7.94 -14.98 -9.17
N ARG A 200 8.95 -14.97 -10.04
CA ARG A 200 9.78 -16.10 -10.45
C ARG A 200 11.18 -15.65 -10.79
N GLY A 201 12.12 -16.59 -10.73
CA GLY A 201 13.51 -16.40 -11.13
C GLY A 201 14.44 -16.15 -9.96
N ASP A 202 15.67 -15.75 -10.26
CA ASP A 202 16.73 -15.53 -9.25
C ASP A 202 16.39 -14.36 -8.31
N THR A 203 16.26 -14.66 -7.04
CA THR A 203 15.88 -13.70 -6.01
C THR A 203 16.91 -12.59 -5.86
N GLY A 204 18.19 -12.94 -5.91
CA GLY A 204 19.28 -11.96 -5.79
C GLY A 204 19.26 -10.93 -6.91
N SER A 205 19.08 -11.37 -8.16
CA SER A 205 18.99 -10.48 -9.31
C SER A 205 17.73 -9.59 -9.25
N ALA A 206 16.59 -10.14 -8.83
CA ALA A 206 15.35 -9.38 -8.71
C ALA A 206 15.44 -8.31 -7.60
N VAL A 207 16.00 -8.64 -6.41
CA VAL A 207 16.22 -7.66 -5.34
C VAL A 207 17.22 -6.59 -5.77
N ARG A 208 18.30 -6.97 -6.46
CA ARG A 208 19.25 -6.03 -7.05
C ARG A 208 18.57 -5.07 -8.03
N ALA A 209 17.73 -5.58 -8.93
CA ALA A 209 16.97 -4.77 -9.88
C ALA A 209 16.03 -3.80 -9.16
N SER A 210 15.28 -4.31 -8.16
CA SER A 210 14.37 -3.52 -7.33
C SER A 210 15.08 -2.42 -6.53
N SER A 211 16.38 -2.57 -6.26
CA SER A 211 17.21 -1.65 -5.46
C SER A 211 18.17 -0.81 -6.29
N ALA A 212 18.11 -0.90 -7.63
CA ALA A 212 19.01 -0.20 -8.53
C ALA A 212 18.60 1.27 -8.72
N VAL A 213 18.80 2.08 -7.66
CA VAL A 213 18.56 3.54 -7.70
C VAL A 213 19.42 4.17 -8.79
N PRO A 214 18.83 4.84 -9.79
CA PRO A 214 19.57 5.51 -10.87
C PRO A 214 20.64 6.45 -10.36
N ALA A 215 21.77 6.50 -11.05
CA ALA A 215 23.01 7.18 -10.71
C ALA A 215 23.77 6.60 -9.50
N VAL A 216 23.12 5.93 -8.55
CA VAL A 216 23.78 5.23 -7.43
C VAL A 216 24.19 3.82 -7.87
N PHE A 217 23.28 3.04 -8.41
CA PHE A 217 23.55 1.70 -8.91
C PHE A 217 23.43 1.63 -10.44
N GLN A 218 24.16 0.69 -11.02
CA GLN A 218 23.99 0.37 -12.43
C GLN A 218 22.66 -0.34 -12.66
N PRO A 219 21.96 -0.06 -13.80
CA PRO A 219 20.78 -0.82 -14.20
C PRO A 219 21.09 -2.32 -14.28
N VAL A 220 20.12 -3.14 -13.99
CA VAL A 220 20.25 -4.60 -13.93
C VAL A 220 19.64 -5.23 -15.15
N ARG A 221 20.43 -5.95 -15.95
CA ARG A 221 19.93 -6.71 -17.09
C ARG A 221 19.43 -8.08 -16.64
N ILE A 222 18.14 -8.34 -16.94
CA ILE A 222 17.51 -9.65 -16.76
C ILE A 222 16.87 -10.03 -18.10
N GLY A 223 17.38 -11.09 -18.71
CA GLY A 223 17.01 -11.42 -20.09
C GLY A 223 17.44 -10.32 -21.08
N THR A 224 16.49 -9.82 -21.86
CA THR A 224 16.73 -8.78 -22.88
C THR A 224 16.47 -7.35 -22.37
N ARG A 225 15.97 -7.19 -21.14
CA ARG A 225 15.54 -5.89 -20.59
C ARG A 225 16.45 -5.41 -19.48
N GLU A 226 16.45 -4.11 -19.24
CA GLU A 226 17.15 -3.47 -18.14
C GLU A 226 16.14 -2.93 -17.12
N TYR A 227 16.49 -3.08 -15.83
CA TYR A 227 15.63 -2.70 -14.71
C TYR A 227 16.35 -1.76 -13.77
N VAL A 228 15.58 -0.87 -13.18
CA VAL A 228 16.01 0.06 -12.14
C VAL A 228 15.05 -0.01 -10.96
N ASP A 229 15.33 0.76 -9.88
CA ASP A 229 14.59 0.74 -8.63
C ASP A 229 13.08 0.86 -8.84
N GLY A 230 12.34 -0.01 -8.15
CA GLY A 230 10.87 -0.04 -8.22
C GLY A 230 10.20 1.17 -7.60
N GLY A 231 10.93 1.93 -6.76
CA GLY A 231 10.43 3.16 -6.13
C GLY A 231 10.08 4.28 -7.11
N LEU A 232 10.57 4.20 -8.37
CA LEU A 232 10.16 5.13 -9.42
C LEU A 232 8.68 5.02 -9.81
N VAL A 233 8.07 3.84 -9.62
CA VAL A 233 6.72 3.54 -10.10
C VAL A 233 5.79 2.98 -9.03
N SER A 234 6.32 2.41 -7.95
CA SER A 234 5.55 1.84 -6.84
C SER A 234 6.41 1.81 -5.57
N PRO A 235 6.60 2.97 -4.89
CA PRO A 235 7.44 3.07 -3.71
C PRO A 235 6.95 2.18 -2.56
N VAL A 236 5.63 2.06 -2.37
CA VAL A 236 5.00 1.10 -1.43
C VAL A 236 4.05 0.22 -2.23
N PRO A 237 4.36 -1.06 -2.48
CA PRO A 237 3.75 -1.86 -3.55
C PRO A 237 2.38 -2.45 -3.18
N VAL A 238 1.42 -1.61 -2.74
CA VAL A 238 0.08 -2.03 -2.29
C VAL A 238 -0.72 -2.72 -3.39
N ARG A 239 -0.76 -2.13 -4.59
CA ARG A 239 -1.49 -2.70 -5.73
C ARG A 239 -1.00 -4.10 -6.10
N PHE A 240 0.31 -4.36 -5.92
CA PHE A 240 0.89 -5.67 -6.21
C PHE A 240 0.57 -6.70 -5.15
N ALA A 241 0.44 -6.31 -3.87
CA ALA A 241 -0.09 -7.19 -2.84
C ALA A 241 -1.55 -7.60 -3.17
N ARG A 242 -2.39 -6.65 -3.62
CA ARG A 242 -3.74 -6.94 -4.12
C ARG A 242 -3.71 -7.87 -5.33
N GLN A 243 -2.86 -7.59 -6.33
CA GLN A 243 -2.69 -8.42 -7.52
C GLN A 243 -2.29 -9.87 -7.18
N MET A 244 -1.51 -10.08 -6.11
CA MET A 244 -1.15 -11.40 -5.59
C MET A 244 -2.26 -12.05 -4.75
N GLY A 245 -3.41 -11.40 -4.60
CA GLY A 245 -4.60 -11.92 -3.96
C GLY A 245 -4.68 -11.62 -2.46
N ALA A 246 -4.04 -10.56 -1.96
CA ALA A 246 -4.27 -10.08 -0.60
C ALA A 246 -5.68 -9.50 -0.46
N GLU A 247 -6.44 -10.01 0.50
CA GLU A 247 -7.75 -9.49 0.89
C GLU A 247 -7.60 -8.36 1.91
N LEU A 248 -6.58 -8.43 2.78
CA LEU A 248 -6.18 -7.37 3.70
C LEU A 248 -4.72 -7.00 3.43
N VAL A 249 -4.44 -5.71 3.14
CA VAL A 249 -3.08 -5.23 2.89
C VAL A 249 -2.60 -4.35 4.05
N ILE A 250 -1.49 -4.77 4.66
CA ILE A 250 -0.72 -3.98 5.62
C ILE A 250 0.44 -3.34 4.85
N ALA A 251 0.38 -2.05 4.64
CA ALA A 251 1.42 -1.28 3.97
C ALA A 251 2.37 -0.66 4.98
N ILE A 252 3.68 -0.81 4.77
CA ILE A 252 4.71 -0.21 5.63
C ILE A 252 5.44 0.85 4.81
N ASP A 253 5.12 2.12 5.08
CA ASP A 253 5.65 3.28 4.39
C ASP A 253 6.83 3.87 5.17
N ILE A 254 8.02 3.65 4.66
CA ILE A 254 9.28 4.17 5.20
C ILE A 254 9.86 5.29 4.33
N SER A 255 9.06 5.88 3.45
CA SER A 255 9.49 6.93 2.51
C SER A 255 10.07 8.14 3.25
N SER A 256 11.09 8.76 2.68
CA SER A 256 11.58 10.06 3.15
C SER A 256 10.61 11.16 2.76
N PRO A 257 10.21 12.03 3.70
CA PRO A 257 9.52 13.25 3.31
C PRO A 257 10.48 14.15 2.50
N PRO A 258 9.99 14.88 1.48
CA PRO A 258 10.83 15.79 0.71
C PRO A 258 11.20 17.07 1.48
N ASP A 259 10.54 17.34 2.61
CA ASP A 259 10.69 18.58 3.36
C ASP A 259 12.03 18.63 4.10
N GLY A 260 12.75 19.76 4.01
CA GLY A 260 14.00 20.01 4.72
C GLY A 260 15.24 19.28 4.16
N ASN A 261 15.15 18.62 3.01
CA ASN A 261 16.29 17.97 2.39
C ASN A 261 17.29 18.99 1.80
N ASN A 262 18.57 18.75 2.01
CA ASN A 262 19.63 19.52 1.36
C ASN A 262 19.75 19.14 -0.11
N THR A 263 19.69 20.11 -1.01
CA THR A 263 19.78 19.96 -2.47
C THR A 263 21.04 20.61 -3.06
N GLY A 264 22.09 20.80 -2.26
CA GLY A 264 23.28 21.54 -2.63
C GLY A 264 24.18 20.89 -3.69
N ASP A 265 23.92 19.67 -4.12
CA ASP A 265 24.63 19.00 -5.20
C ASP A 265 23.68 18.17 -6.09
N VAL A 266 24.18 17.75 -7.27
CA VAL A 266 23.39 17.03 -8.28
C VAL A 266 22.78 15.73 -7.73
N MET A 267 23.53 14.97 -6.92
CA MET A 267 23.03 13.72 -6.35
C MET A 267 21.90 13.97 -5.35
N LYS A 268 22.07 14.97 -4.48
CA LYS A 268 21.01 15.35 -3.53
C LYS A 268 19.78 15.91 -4.22
N MET A 269 19.95 16.68 -5.31
CA MET A 269 18.83 17.15 -6.13
C MET A 269 18.08 15.96 -6.76
N LEU A 270 18.79 14.94 -7.27
CA LEU A 270 18.18 13.75 -7.84
C LEU A 270 17.42 12.96 -6.77
N MET A 271 18.01 12.75 -5.58
CA MET A 271 17.33 12.07 -4.46
C MET A 271 16.09 12.84 -4.00
N GLN A 272 16.13 14.16 -3.99
CA GLN A 272 14.97 15.01 -3.71
C GLN A 272 13.86 14.82 -4.76
N THR A 273 14.22 14.70 -6.03
CA THR A 273 13.26 14.44 -7.10
C THR A 273 12.57 13.09 -6.89
N PHE A 274 13.31 12.04 -6.52
CA PHE A 274 12.73 10.75 -6.16
C PHE A 274 11.80 10.84 -4.95
N ALA A 275 12.18 11.60 -3.91
CA ALA A 275 11.32 11.78 -2.73
C ALA A 275 9.99 12.48 -3.10
N ILE A 276 10.03 13.51 -3.95
CA ILE A 276 8.83 14.22 -4.43
C ILE A 276 7.93 13.29 -5.25
N MET A 277 8.51 12.56 -6.22
CA MET A 277 7.77 11.61 -7.05
C MET A 277 7.16 10.49 -6.21
N GLY A 278 7.94 9.90 -5.31
CA GLY A 278 7.49 8.85 -4.40
C GLY A 278 6.35 9.30 -3.50
N LYS A 279 6.41 10.52 -2.96
CA LYS A 279 5.31 11.12 -2.18
C LYS A 279 4.03 11.21 -3.02
N SER A 280 4.14 11.67 -4.27
CA SER A 280 3.00 11.81 -5.18
C SER A 280 2.36 10.46 -5.51
N ILE A 281 3.17 9.44 -5.82
CA ILE A 281 2.70 8.10 -6.13
C ILE A 281 2.02 7.47 -4.91
N ASN A 282 2.64 7.57 -3.73
CA ASN A 282 2.12 6.99 -2.49
C ASN A 282 0.79 7.62 -2.05
N GLN A 283 0.49 8.87 -2.42
CA GLN A 283 -0.83 9.47 -2.18
C GLN A 283 -1.98 8.67 -2.80
N PHE A 284 -1.73 7.97 -3.90
CA PHE A 284 -2.72 7.14 -4.57
C PHE A 284 -2.59 5.68 -4.11
N GLU A 285 -1.40 5.10 -4.12
CA GLU A 285 -1.19 3.68 -3.81
C GLU A 285 -1.62 3.30 -2.40
N LEU A 286 -1.35 4.16 -1.41
CA LEU A 286 -1.68 3.88 -0.01
C LEU A 286 -3.19 3.96 0.31
N ARG A 287 -4.02 4.49 -0.59
CA ARG A 287 -5.49 4.49 -0.43
C ARG A 287 -6.08 3.08 -0.47
N ASP A 288 -5.41 2.19 -1.21
CA ASP A 288 -5.85 0.80 -1.39
C ASP A 288 -5.34 -0.14 -0.29
N ALA A 289 -4.59 0.39 0.68
CA ALA A 289 -4.16 -0.35 1.86
C ALA A 289 -5.24 -0.30 2.96
N ASP A 290 -5.45 -1.42 3.67
CA ASP A 290 -6.37 -1.48 4.80
C ASP A 290 -5.77 -0.86 6.05
N VAL A 291 -4.46 -1.04 6.24
CA VAL A 291 -3.69 -0.45 7.35
C VAL A 291 -2.36 0.07 6.81
N VAL A 292 -2.03 1.32 7.13
CA VAL A 292 -0.76 1.94 6.76
C VAL A 292 0.07 2.23 8.01
N LEU A 293 1.21 1.56 8.12
CA LEU A 293 2.18 1.76 9.18
C LEU A 293 3.27 2.74 8.72
N ARG A 294 3.37 3.89 9.38
CA ARG A 294 4.41 4.90 9.12
C ARG A 294 5.30 5.06 10.35
N PRO A 295 6.46 4.37 10.41
CA PRO A 295 7.44 4.57 11.47
C PRO A 295 7.94 6.00 11.50
N VAL A 296 8.14 6.56 12.69
CA VAL A 296 8.70 7.90 12.87
C VAL A 296 10.23 7.81 12.75
N LEU A 297 10.76 8.13 11.57
CA LEU A 297 12.17 7.95 11.22
C LEU A 297 12.94 9.29 11.21
N VAL A 298 12.62 10.19 12.14
CA VAL A 298 13.34 11.46 12.31
C VAL A 298 14.79 11.18 12.70
N GLY A 299 15.74 11.78 11.96
CA GLY A 299 17.17 11.59 12.17
C GLY A 299 17.66 10.18 11.76
N VAL A 300 16.93 9.48 10.89
CA VAL A 300 17.38 8.30 10.18
C VAL A 300 17.48 8.66 8.69
N ALA A 301 18.66 9.05 8.24
CA ALA A 301 18.91 9.32 6.83
C ALA A 301 18.89 8.01 6.01
N SER A 302 18.52 8.10 4.72
CA SER A 302 18.45 6.93 3.84
C SER A 302 19.84 6.26 3.64
N ALA A 303 20.94 7.00 3.80
CA ALA A 303 22.30 6.47 3.70
C ALA A 303 22.93 6.13 5.08
N ASP A 304 22.19 6.28 6.16
CA ASP A 304 22.72 6.07 7.52
C ASP A 304 22.38 4.67 8.04
N PHE A 305 23.22 3.71 7.72
CA PHE A 305 23.08 2.35 8.22
C PHE A 305 23.46 2.22 9.71
N THR A 306 24.12 3.20 10.30
CA THR A 306 24.44 3.17 11.74
C THR A 306 23.20 3.36 12.60
N ALA A 307 22.16 4.04 12.07
CA ALA A 307 20.87 4.24 12.73
C ALA A 307 19.93 3.02 12.69
N ARG A 308 20.43 1.84 12.27
CA ARG A 308 19.62 0.61 12.07
C ARG A 308 18.77 0.21 13.28
N LEU A 309 19.33 0.27 14.49
CA LEU A 309 18.58 -0.06 15.70
C LEU A 309 17.49 0.95 16.02
N LYS A 310 17.73 2.23 15.74
CA LYS A 310 16.72 3.29 15.86
C LYS A 310 15.58 3.07 14.86
N ALA A 311 15.89 2.71 13.62
CA ALA A 311 14.87 2.40 12.61
C ALA A 311 14.05 1.16 13.02
N LEU A 312 14.69 0.09 13.48
CA LEU A 312 14.02 -1.11 13.97
C LEU A 312 13.08 -0.78 15.14
N ALA A 313 13.54 -0.01 16.13
CA ALA A 313 12.72 0.41 17.27
C ALA A 313 11.50 1.23 16.82
N ALA A 314 11.66 2.16 15.87
CA ALA A 314 10.55 2.93 15.31
C ALA A 314 9.52 2.06 14.59
N GLY A 315 9.97 0.99 13.91
CA GLY A 315 9.11 -0.02 13.31
C GLY A 315 8.28 -0.77 14.35
N ARG A 316 8.91 -1.20 15.45
CA ARG A 316 8.20 -1.84 16.57
C ARG A 316 7.15 -0.90 17.18
N GLU A 317 7.54 0.34 17.45
CA GLU A 317 6.66 1.33 18.06
C GLU A 317 5.39 1.56 17.25
N VAL A 318 5.52 1.81 15.93
CA VAL A 318 4.34 2.05 15.09
C VAL A 318 3.45 0.81 15.02
N ALA A 319 4.03 -0.39 14.94
CA ALA A 319 3.27 -1.62 14.89
C ALA A 319 2.49 -1.87 16.18
N LEU A 320 3.11 -1.70 17.35
CA LEU A 320 2.45 -1.81 18.65
C LEU A 320 1.30 -0.81 18.78
N ARG A 321 1.50 0.43 18.37
CA ARG A 321 0.47 1.48 18.41
C ARG A 321 -0.73 1.15 17.52
N GLN A 322 -0.51 0.57 16.36
CA GLN A 322 -1.56 0.25 15.38
C GLN A 322 -2.14 -1.17 15.54
N LEU A 323 -1.58 -1.98 16.44
CA LEU A 323 -2.01 -3.36 16.63
C LEU A 323 -3.50 -3.52 16.97
N PRO A 324 -4.12 -2.65 17.81
CA PRO A 324 -5.55 -2.73 18.10
C PRO A 324 -6.41 -2.52 16.83
N GLU A 325 -6.07 -1.53 16.02
CA GLU A 325 -6.79 -1.26 14.75
C GLU A 325 -6.63 -2.44 13.78
N LEU A 326 -5.42 -2.97 13.63
CA LEU A 326 -5.15 -4.11 12.76
C LEU A 326 -5.96 -5.34 13.17
N ARG A 327 -6.01 -5.66 14.46
CA ARG A 327 -6.84 -6.76 14.98
C ARG A 327 -8.32 -6.55 14.71
N ALA A 328 -8.82 -5.33 14.89
CA ALA A 328 -10.21 -4.98 14.60
C ALA A 328 -10.54 -5.16 13.10
N ARG A 329 -9.64 -4.73 12.19
CA ARG A 329 -9.80 -4.93 10.74
C ARG A 329 -9.86 -6.41 10.36
N ILE A 330 -8.93 -7.22 10.88
CA ILE A 330 -8.91 -8.67 10.64
C ILE A 330 -10.23 -9.30 11.12
N ALA A 331 -10.68 -8.97 12.33
CA ALA A 331 -11.93 -9.50 12.88
C ALA A 331 -13.16 -9.13 12.03
N VAL A 332 -13.28 -7.88 11.62
CA VAL A 332 -14.39 -7.41 10.75
C VAL A 332 -14.40 -8.15 9.41
N MET A 333 -13.24 -8.35 8.79
CA MET A 333 -13.16 -9.05 7.51
C MET A 333 -13.44 -10.55 7.64
N THR A 334 -13.00 -11.17 8.75
CA THR A 334 -13.33 -12.57 9.07
C THR A 334 -14.85 -12.77 9.18
N LEU A 335 -15.56 -11.83 9.83
CA LEU A 335 -17.01 -11.90 9.96
C LEU A 335 -17.76 -11.65 8.65
N ARG A 336 -17.22 -10.79 7.75
CA ARG A 336 -17.82 -10.56 6.42
C ARG A 336 -17.72 -11.77 5.52
N GLY A 337 -16.60 -12.48 5.54
CA GLY A 337 -16.42 -13.71 4.77
C GLY A 337 -17.34 -14.87 5.20
N ALA A 338 -18.03 -14.74 6.33
CA ALA A 338 -19.02 -15.71 6.81
C ALA A 338 -20.47 -15.40 6.35
N ARG A 339 -20.72 -14.25 5.70
CA ARG A 339 -22.06 -13.93 5.17
C ARG A 339 -22.16 -14.44 3.73
N PRO A 340 -23.22 -15.20 3.38
CA PRO A 340 -23.50 -15.49 1.98
C PRO A 340 -23.89 -14.17 1.27
N ASP A 341 -23.42 -14.00 0.02
CA ASP A 341 -23.84 -12.91 -0.88
C ASP A 341 -25.35 -12.98 -1.18
#